data_d56052178397bf82d53848410e3e3656
#
_entry.id   d56052178397bf82d53848410e3e3656
#
_cell.length_a   1.000
_cell.length_b   1.000
_cell.length_c   1.000
_cell.angle_alpha   90.00
_cell.angle_beta   90.00
_cell.angle_gamma   90.00
#
_symmetry.space_group_name_H-M   'P 1'
#
loop_
_entity.id
_entity.type
_entity.pdbx_description
1 polymer ?
#
loop_
_entity_poly.entity_id
_entity_poly.type
_entity_poly.pdbx_seq_one_letter_code
_entity_poly.pdbx_strand_id
1 'polypeptide(L)'
;MKKLSVIMAAAVLAVSLFTGCGNKKASDSISIMFQGSDNEQAAIKGVAERFTEKTGIKIELLYTPHDSYTSKLASFIKNKNVPDIISIDGPVLASLAWSGVIQSVEPYIDSAIIEDMTPSNVAQCTYPIDNKLYAISYADSTVLLYCNKTYLDKVGARIPTSVEDAWTADEFDDILTKLAALPEVTWPLDLMWAWNIAGSEWGTYGFYECLVSGGSDIINRDTWTAEGTLNSPESAKVLSYFQKWGTNGWIVPKSAGENTLYNDKRQTAIAWNGNWNYSTCRASMGDDVIALPLPNFGKGTRTPNATWIWGISATTKNAEKVFKI
;
A
#
# COMPACT_ATOMS: atom_id res chain seq x y z
N MET A 1 48.37 -30.50 44.19
CA MET A 1 48.11 -29.05 44.01
C MET A 1 47.53 -28.66 42.65
N LYS A 2 47.48 -29.56 41.64
CA LYS A 2 46.94 -29.20 40.28
C LYS A 2 45.39 -29.42 40.11
N LYS A 3 44.72 -30.06 41.08
CA LYS A 3 43.26 -30.33 41.00
C LYS A 3 42.40 -29.25 41.69
N LEU A 4 42.98 -28.41 42.54
CA LEU A 4 42.23 -27.37 43.23
C LEU A 4 42.11 -26.09 42.39
N SER A 5 43.03 -25.84 41.45
CA SER A 5 43.05 -24.66 40.57
C SER A 5 42.01 -24.77 39.44
N VAL A 6 41.57 -25.95 39.04
CA VAL A 6 40.57 -26.17 37.98
C VAL A 6 39.15 -25.95 38.50
N ILE A 7 38.89 -26.24 39.76
CA ILE A 7 37.56 -26.05 40.36
C ILE A 7 37.28 -24.57 40.63
N MET A 8 38.30 -23.78 40.91
CA MET A 8 38.16 -22.33 41.13
C MET A 8 37.91 -21.54 39.80
N ALA A 9 38.49 -22.02 38.68
CA ALA A 9 38.26 -21.40 37.36
C ALA A 9 36.85 -21.71 36.81
N ALA A 10 36.26 -22.88 37.14
CA ALA A 10 34.90 -23.20 36.73
C ALA A 10 33.82 -22.46 37.53
N ALA A 11 34.11 -22.11 38.79
CA ALA A 11 33.19 -21.35 39.63
C ALA A 11 33.10 -19.85 39.24
N VAL A 12 34.16 -19.29 38.70
CA VAL A 12 34.19 -17.88 38.23
C VAL A 12 33.50 -17.74 36.86
N LEU A 13 33.49 -18.77 36.00
CA LEU A 13 32.76 -18.77 34.72
C LEU A 13 31.26 -18.99 34.89
N ALA A 14 30.80 -19.57 35.97
CA ALA A 14 29.37 -19.84 36.20
C ALA A 14 28.61 -18.61 36.77
N VAL A 15 29.31 -17.62 37.35
CA VAL A 15 28.69 -16.41 37.91
C VAL A 15 28.48 -15.33 36.83
N SER A 16 29.15 -15.41 35.68
CA SER A 16 29.01 -14.44 34.60
C SER A 16 27.83 -14.73 33.64
N LEU A 17 27.04 -15.81 33.84
CA LEU A 17 25.92 -16.20 32.99
C LEU A 17 24.54 -15.83 33.59
N PHE A 18 24.46 -15.23 34.78
CA PHE A 18 23.18 -14.89 35.42
C PHE A 18 22.91 -13.39 35.62
N THR A 19 23.67 -12.50 35.00
CA THR A 19 23.39 -11.05 35.04
C THR A 19 22.82 -10.52 33.72
N GLY A 20 21.94 -11.28 33.07
CA GLY A 20 21.32 -10.97 31.78
C GLY A 20 19.82 -10.68 31.81
N CYS A 21 19.19 -10.47 32.97
CA CYS A 21 17.85 -9.92 33.11
C CYS A 21 17.88 -8.48 33.65
N GLY A 22 18.69 -7.63 33.04
CA GLY A 22 18.57 -6.21 33.24
C GLY A 22 17.30 -5.72 32.53
N ASN A 23 16.37 -5.09 33.24
CA ASN A 23 15.37 -4.22 32.65
C ASN A 23 16.09 -3.36 31.60
N LYS A 24 15.84 -3.58 30.30
CA LYS A 24 16.26 -2.64 29.28
C LYS A 24 15.71 -1.29 29.68
N LYS A 25 16.57 -0.36 30.07
CA LYS A 25 16.18 1.05 30.23
C LYS A 25 15.49 1.47 28.93
N ALA A 26 14.46 2.30 29.04
CA ALA A 26 13.88 2.90 27.85
C ALA A 26 15.01 3.48 27.02
N SER A 27 15.09 3.10 25.76
CA SER A 27 16.09 3.61 24.85
C SER A 27 15.91 5.12 24.73
N ASP A 28 17.00 5.88 24.63
CA ASP A 28 16.92 7.31 24.30
C ASP A 28 16.61 7.54 22.80
N SER A 29 16.36 6.48 22.05
CA SER A 29 15.94 6.48 20.64
C SER A 29 14.57 5.83 20.46
N ILE A 30 13.87 6.25 19.42
CA ILE A 30 12.63 5.65 18.93
C ILE A 30 12.94 4.95 17.61
N SER A 31 12.56 3.68 17.49
CA SER A 31 12.76 2.90 16.27
C SER A 31 11.50 2.92 15.40
N ILE A 32 11.68 3.20 14.10
CA ILE A 32 10.61 3.27 13.10
C ILE A 32 10.93 2.30 11.96
N MET A 33 10.12 1.26 11.78
CA MET A 33 10.20 0.39 10.61
C MET A 33 9.23 0.88 9.53
N PHE A 34 9.74 1.08 8.32
CA PHE A 34 8.94 1.64 7.22
C PHE A 34 9.41 1.10 5.86
N GLN A 35 8.56 1.26 4.88
CA GLN A 35 8.81 1.06 3.46
C GLN A 35 8.48 2.34 2.68
N GLY A 36 8.80 2.40 1.41
CA GLY A 36 8.44 3.50 0.52
C GLY A 36 9.42 3.70 -0.62
N SER A 37 9.00 4.47 -1.61
CA SER A 37 9.83 4.98 -2.69
C SER A 37 10.95 5.89 -2.17
N ASP A 38 11.93 6.19 -2.99
CA ASP A 38 13.05 7.08 -2.62
C ASP A 38 12.57 8.45 -2.12
N ASN A 39 11.49 8.99 -2.72
CA ASN A 39 10.90 10.27 -2.30
C ASN A 39 10.25 10.17 -0.91
N GLU A 40 9.53 9.08 -0.63
CA GLU A 40 8.94 8.83 0.68
C GLU A 40 10.00 8.62 1.75
N GLN A 41 11.06 7.87 1.44
CA GLN A 41 12.20 7.70 2.33
C GLN A 41 12.86 9.04 2.66
N ALA A 42 13.06 9.89 1.66
CA ALA A 42 13.64 11.22 1.87
C ALA A 42 12.73 12.10 2.76
N ALA A 43 11.42 12.04 2.56
CA ALA A 43 10.45 12.77 3.38
C ALA A 43 10.46 12.30 4.84
N ILE A 44 10.39 10.99 5.08
CA ILE A 44 10.42 10.39 6.42
C ILE A 44 11.74 10.73 7.14
N LYS A 45 12.87 10.63 6.43
CA LYS A 45 14.18 11.02 6.96
C LYS A 45 14.21 12.49 7.38
N GLY A 46 13.71 13.40 6.52
CA GLY A 46 13.63 14.82 6.84
C GLY A 46 12.74 15.13 8.05
N VAL A 47 11.64 14.39 8.24
CA VAL A 47 10.79 14.50 9.45
C VAL A 47 11.57 14.03 10.68
N ALA A 48 12.23 12.88 10.61
CA ALA A 48 13.00 12.31 11.72
C ALA A 48 14.15 13.23 12.16
N GLU A 49 14.84 13.86 11.22
CA GLU A 49 15.93 14.82 11.48
C GLU A 49 15.38 16.06 12.22
N ARG A 50 14.31 16.70 11.69
CA ARG A 50 13.66 17.86 12.34
C ARG A 50 13.14 17.54 13.74
N PHE A 51 12.56 16.36 13.92
CA PHE A 51 12.09 15.92 15.24
C PHE A 51 13.27 15.77 16.23
N THR A 52 14.37 15.13 15.78
CA THR A 52 15.56 14.97 16.60
C THR A 52 16.17 16.32 16.99
N GLU A 53 16.26 17.26 16.04
CA GLU A 53 16.74 18.63 16.31
C GLU A 53 15.87 19.37 17.33
N LYS A 54 14.54 19.22 17.22
CA LYS A 54 13.58 19.90 18.08
C LYS A 54 13.53 19.31 19.50
N THR A 55 13.68 17.99 19.64
CA THR A 55 13.41 17.29 20.90
C THR A 55 14.64 16.67 21.56
N GLY A 56 15.73 16.50 20.84
CA GLY A 56 16.91 15.74 21.27
C GLY A 56 16.70 14.22 21.24
N ILE A 57 15.51 13.72 20.91
CA ILE A 57 15.19 12.30 20.85
C ILE A 57 15.68 11.76 19.50
N LYS A 58 16.52 10.75 19.52
CA LYS A 58 17.03 10.10 18.28
C LYS A 58 15.95 9.22 17.64
N ILE A 59 15.84 9.28 16.33
CA ILE A 59 15.01 8.37 15.54
C ILE A 59 15.93 7.36 14.83
N GLU A 60 15.63 6.09 15.01
CA GLU A 60 16.30 4.97 14.34
C GLU A 60 15.42 4.45 13.21
N LEU A 61 15.78 4.79 11.98
CA LEU A 61 15.00 4.44 10.78
C LEU A 61 15.40 3.06 10.26
N LEU A 62 14.45 2.14 10.17
CA LEU A 62 14.61 0.76 9.71
C LEU A 62 13.88 0.58 8.38
N TYR A 63 14.48 1.09 7.30
CA TYR A 63 13.93 0.88 5.97
C TYR A 63 13.91 -0.60 5.60
N THR A 64 12.81 -1.03 4.99
CA THR A 64 12.63 -2.39 4.47
C THR A 64 11.88 -2.32 3.15
N PRO A 65 12.41 -2.90 2.06
CA PRO A 65 11.70 -2.95 0.79
C PRO A 65 10.32 -3.60 0.92
N HIS A 66 9.34 -3.13 0.13
CA HIS A 66 7.96 -3.59 0.16
C HIS A 66 7.84 -5.13 0.11
N ASP A 67 8.50 -5.78 -0.85
CA ASP A 67 8.43 -7.24 -1.06
C ASP A 67 8.89 -8.08 0.14
N SER A 68 9.76 -7.52 0.98
CA SER A 68 10.29 -8.19 2.17
C SER A 68 9.69 -7.67 3.48
N TYR A 69 8.84 -6.65 3.42
CA TYR A 69 8.34 -5.95 4.61
C TYR A 69 7.56 -6.89 5.54
N THR A 70 6.56 -7.57 5.00
CA THR A 70 5.69 -8.49 5.77
C THR A 70 6.49 -9.61 6.43
N SER A 71 7.44 -10.23 5.71
CA SER A 71 8.28 -11.30 6.26
C SER A 71 9.21 -10.82 7.36
N LYS A 72 9.75 -9.62 7.22
CA LYS A 72 10.61 -9.01 8.23
C LYS A 72 9.84 -8.59 9.47
N LEU A 73 8.64 -8.02 9.31
CA LEU A 73 7.74 -7.70 10.42
C LEU A 73 7.35 -8.97 11.18
N ALA A 74 6.98 -10.05 10.48
CA ALA A 74 6.68 -11.34 11.10
C ALA A 74 7.88 -11.87 11.93
N SER A 75 9.11 -11.68 11.46
CA SER A 75 10.31 -12.03 12.21
C SER A 75 10.46 -11.21 13.51
N PHE A 76 10.21 -9.89 13.45
CA PHE A 76 10.23 -9.04 14.65
C PHE A 76 9.14 -9.46 15.65
N ILE A 77 7.95 -9.77 15.19
CA ILE A 77 6.83 -10.26 16.03
C ILE A 77 7.22 -11.56 16.73
N LYS A 78 7.73 -12.55 15.97
CA LYS A 78 8.16 -13.84 16.49
C LYS A 78 9.24 -13.69 17.57
N ASN A 79 10.17 -12.77 17.38
CA ASN A 79 11.28 -12.51 18.29
C ASN A 79 10.92 -11.53 19.42
N LYS A 80 9.67 -11.07 19.52
CA LYS A 80 9.18 -10.09 20.51
C LYS A 80 10.05 -8.82 20.56
N ASN A 81 10.49 -8.36 19.40
CA ASN A 81 11.34 -7.18 19.24
C ASN A 81 10.79 -6.25 18.15
N VAL A 82 9.48 -6.02 18.16
CA VAL A 82 8.81 -5.12 17.21
C VAL A 82 9.33 -3.70 17.44
N PRO A 83 9.69 -2.95 16.38
CA PRO A 83 10.04 -1.54 16.47
C PRO A 83 8.94 -0.72 17.15
N ASP A 84 9.28 0.44 17.72
CA ASP A 84 8.33 1.28 18.45
C ASP A 84 7.18 1.75 17.56
N ILE A 85 7.50 2.14 16.33
CA ILE A 85 6.55 2.52 15.28
C ILE A 85 6.74 1.60 14.07
N ILE A 86 5.65 1.16 13.49
CA ILE A 86 5.66 0.37 12.26
C ILE A 86 4.72 0.99 11.22
N SER A 87 5.18 1.05 9.99
CA SER A 87 4.33 1.34 8.84
C SER A 87 3.44 0.13 8.56
N ILE A 88 2.16 0.35 8.38
CA ILE A 88 1.17 -0.71 8.18
C ILE A 88 0.37 -0.36 6.94
N ASP A 89 0.15 -1.34 6.07
CA ASP A 89 -0.88 -1.25 5.05
C ASP A 89 -2.25 -1.38 5.73
N GLY A 90 -3.17 -0.45 5.46
CA GLY A 90 -4.46 -0.33 6.15
C GLY A 90 -5.20 -1.66 6.36
N PRO A 91 -5.35 -2.52 5.34
CA PRO A 91 -6.03 -3.82 5.48
C PRO A 91 -5.44 -4.76 6.52
N VAL A 92 -4.16 -4.59 6.89
CA VAL A 92 -3.46 -5.45 7.85
C VAL A 92 -3.69 -5.03 9.30
N LEU A 93 -4.17 -3.79 9.54
CA LEU A 93 -4.38 -3.22 10.90
C LEU A 93 -5.17 -4.16 11.80
N ALA A 94 -6.30 -4.66 11.31
CA ALA A 94 -7.21 -5.48 12.13
C ALA A 94 -6.52 -6.75 12.67
N SER A 95 -5.68 -7.40 11.87
CA SER A 95 -4.95 -8.61 12.29
C SER A 95 -3.85 -8.31 13.32
N LEU A 96 -3.18 -7.17 13.18
CA LEU A 96 -2.15 -6.73 14.12
C LEU A 96 -2.74 -6.27 15.45
N ALA A 97 -3.88 -5.57 15.44
CA ALA A 97 -4.62 -5.20 16.63
C ALA A 97 -5.16 -6.45 17.35
N TRP A 98 -5.80 -7.37 16.62
CA TRP A 98 -6.30 -8.64 17.16
C TRP A 98 -5.21 -9.47 17.84
N SER A 99 -4.04 -9.55 17.22
CA SER A 99 -2.91 -10.32 17.77
C SER A 99 -2.13 -9.59 18.88
N GLY A 100 -2.52 -8.36 19.24
CA GLY A 100 -1.87 -7.56 20.28
C GLY A 100 -0.47 -7.10 19.90
N VAL A 101 -0.17 -6.96 18.62
CA VAL A 101 1.11 -6.43 18.12
C VAL A 101 1.16 -4.92 18.24
N ILE A 102 0.04 -4.27 17.98
CA ILE A 102 -0.14 -2.81 18.09
C ILE A 102 -1.15 -2.48 19.20
N GLN A 103 -1.08 -1.26 19.70
CA GLN A 103 -1.97 -0.73 20.73
C GLN A 103 -2.79 0.46 20.22
N SER A 104 -3.90 0.78 20.92
CA SER A 104 -4.68 1.97 20.59
C SER A 104 -3.85 3.25 20.77
N VAL A 105 -4.01 4.16 19.83
CA VAL A 105 -3.36 5.48 19.83
C VAL A 105 -4.21 6.56 20.51
N GLU A 106 -5.51 6.32 20.71
CA GLU A 106 -6.45 7.31 21.25
C GLU A 106 -6.02 8.02 22.55
N PRO A 107 -5.39 7.33 23.54
CA PRO A 107 -5.00 8.00 24.78
C PRO A 107 -3.96 9.10 24.60
N TYR A 108 -3.35 9.18 23.43
CA TYR A 108 -2.14 9.96 23.20
C TYR A 108 -2.27 10.95 22.03
N ILE A 109 -3.28 10.79 21.17
CA ILE A 109 -3.45 11.60 19.96
C ILE A 109 -4.30 12.83 20.23
N ASP A 110 -3.91 13.96 19.65
CA ASP A 110 -4.72 15.18 19.67
C ASP A 110 -5.94 15.00 18.73
N SER A 111 -7.11 15.42 19.17
CA SER A 111 -8.34 15.39 18.36
C SER A 111 -8.20 16.14 17.04
N ALA A 112 -7.40 17.21 17.02
CA ALA A 112 -7.13 17.97 15.80
C ALA A 112 -6.48 17.12 14.68
N ILE A 113 -5.67 16.13 15.05
CA ILE A 113 -5.07 15.19 14.06
C ILE A 113 -6.15 14.28 13.47
N ILE A 114 -7.08 13.81 14.31
CA ILE A 114 -8.20 12.96 13.85
C ILE A 114 -9.13 13.76 12.94
N GLU A 115 -9.40 15.01 13.27
CA GLU A 115 -10.25 15.92 12.51
C GLU A 115 -9.65 16.26 11.11
N ASP A 116 -8.31 16.26 11.01
CA ASP A 116 -7.59 16.49 9.75
C ASP A 116 -7.57 15.25 8.83
N MET A 117 -7.83 14.07 9.38
CA MET A 117 -7.90 12.82 8.59
C MET A 117 -9.22 12.76 7.81
N THR A 118 -9.16 12.19 6.59
CA THR A 118 -10.40 11.90 5.85
C THR A 118 -11.25 10.85 6.58
N PRO A 119 -12.59 10.82 6.41
CA PRO A 119 -13.43 9.78 6.99
C PRO A 119 -13.00 8.35 6.61
N SER A 120 -12.50 8.16 5.39
CA SER A 120 -11.95 6.89 4.92
C SER A 120 -10.72 6.46 5.72
N ASN A 121 -9.82 7.41 6.00
CA ASN A 121 -8.61 7.14 6.76
C ASN A 121 -8.92 6.83 8.23
N VAL A 122 -9.84 7.57 8.83
CA VAL A 122 -10.32 7.26 10.19
C VAL A 122 -10.87 5.84 10.23
N ALA A 123 -11.72 5.46 9.26
CA ALA A 123 -12.29 4.10 9.19
C ALA A 123 -11.21 3.02 9.06
N GLN A 124 -10.18 3.24 8.22
CA GLN A 124 -9.07 2.29 8.04
C GLN A 124 -8.13 2.21 9.24
N CYS A 125 -8.02 3.29 10.03
CA CYS A 125 -7.23 3.33 11.26
C CYS A 125 -7.98 2.81 12.49
N THR A 126 -9.29 2.58 12.38
CA THR A 126 -10.14 2.13 13.47
C THR A 126 -10.25 0.60 13.51
N TYR A 127 -9.98 0.01 14.67
CA TYR A 127 -10.16 -1.42 14.86
C TYR A 127 -11.65 -1.72 15.10
N PRO A 128 -12.30 -2.55 14.25
CA PRO A 128 -13.76 -2.65 14.24
C PRO A 128 -14.36 -3.41 15.43
N ILE A 129 -13.54 -4.10 16.24
CA ILE A 129 -14.03 -4.88 17.39
C ILE A 129 -14.31 -4.00 18.61
N ASP A 130 -13.46 -3.00 18.87
CA ASP A 130 -13.60 -2.09 20.01
C ASP A 130 -13.85 -0.64 19.61
N ASN A 131 -13.91 -0.36 18.31
CA ASN A 131 -14.12 0.97 17.71
C ASN A 131 -13.10 2.03 18.14
N LYS A 132 -11.88 1.61 18.50
CA LYS A 132 -10.78 2.50 18.84
C LYS A 132 -9.83 2.72 17.69
N LEU A 133 -9.19 3.87 17.69
CA LEU A 133 -8.12 4.19 16.76
C LEU A 133 -6.81 3.47 17.16
N TYR A 134 -6.22 2.72 16.23
CA TYR A 134 -4.98 1.97 16.45
C TYR A 134 -3.80 2.47 15.63
N ALA A 135 -4.05 3.43 14.75
CA ALA A 135 -3.02 4.01 13.91
C ALA A 135 -3.39 5.43 13.48
N ILE A 136 -2.43 6.09 12.81
CA ILE A 136 -2.61 7.39 12.16
C ILE A 136 -2.20 7.24 10.70
N SER A 137 -3.03 7.77 9.80
CA SER A 137 -2.71 7.80 8.37
C SER A 137 -1.61 8.83 8.08
N TYR A 138 -0.67 8.45 7.21
CA TYR A 138 0.38 9.37 6.73
C TYR A 138 0.46 9.47 5.22
N ALA A 139 -0.11 8.53 4.49
CA ALA A 139 -0.14 8.54 3.03
C ALA A 139 -1.35 7.78 2.51
N ASP A 140 -2.01 8.37 1.52
CA ASP A 140 -3.10 7.72 0.78
C ASP A 140 -2.61 7.26 -0.58
N SER A 141 -3.14 6.14 -1.03
CA SER A 141 -2.94 5.65 -2.38
C SER A 141 -4.26 5.38 -3.09
N THR A 142 -4.26 5.64 -4.38
CA THR A 142 -5.40 5.44 -5.27
C THR A 142 -4.92 4.93 -6.61
N VAL A 143 -5.80 4.31 -7.36
CA VAL A 143 -5.52 3.76 -8.70
C VAL A 143 -6.12 4.67 -9.78
N LEU A 144 -5.38 4.89 -10.84
CA LEU A 144 -5.69 5.77 -11.95
C LEU A 144 -5.33 5.10 -13.28
N LEU A 145 -5.78 5.70 -14.37
CA LEU A 145 -5.25 5.41 -15.70
C LEU A 145 -4.15 6.42 -16.03
N TYR A 146 -2.94 5.93 -16.26
CA TYR A 146 -1.87 6.73 -16.89
C TYR A 146 -1.92 6.49 -18.38
N CYS A 147 -2.15 7.54 -19.14
CA CYS A 147 -2.40 7.46 -20.57
C CYS A 147 -1.32 8.21 -21.34
N ASN A 148 -0.84 7.60 -22.43
CA ASN A 148 -0.04 8.29 -23.42
C ASN A 148 -0.96 9.25 -24.22
N LYS A 149 -0.80 10.56 -24.01
CA LYS A 149 -1.65 11.57 -24.63
C LYS A 149 -1.56 11.55 -26.16
N THR A 150 -0.35 11.39 -26.69
CA THR A 150 -0.14 11.31 -28.14
C THR A 150 -0.94 10.16 -28.76
N TYR A 151 -1.01 9.00 -28.13
CA TYR A 151 -1.79 7.87 -28.64
C TYR A 151 -3.30 8.11 -28.52
N LEU A 152 -3.77 8.71 -27.43
CA LEU A 152 -5.17 9.10 -27.29
C LEU A 152 -5.59 10.12 -28.36
N ASP A 153 -4.76 11.13 -28.62
CA ASP A 153 -5.03 12.14 -29.65
C ASP A 153 -5.11 11.49 -31.04
N LYS A 154 -4.23 10.53 -31.38
CA LYS A 154 -4.25 9.81 -32.65
C LYS A 154 -5.55 9.02 -32.90
N VAL A 155 -6.16 8.49 -31.87
CA VAL A 155 -7.42 7.75 -31.98
C VAL A 155 -8.65 8.63 -31.75
N GLY A 156 -8.48 9.93 -31.50
CA GLY A 156 -9.56 10.87 -31.27
C GLY A 156 -10.32 10.57 -29.99
N ALA A 157 -9.66 10.04 -28.96
CA ALA A 157 -10.29 9.78 -27.69
C ALA A 157 -10.68 11.07 -26.97
N ARG A 158 -11.89 11.11 -26.42
CA ARG A 158 -12.30 12.17 -25.50
C ARG A 158 -11.44 12.11 -24.24
N ILE A 159 -11.04 13.24 -23.71
CA ILE A 159 -10.27 13.30 -22.46
C ILE A 159 -11.23 13.71 -21.33
N PRO A 160 -11.50 12.84 -20.36
CA PRO A 160 -12.27 13.17 -19.16
C PRO A 160 -11.68 14.35 -18.40
N THR A 161 -12.53 15.26 -17.93
CA THR A 161 -12.12 16.48 -17.22
C THR A 161 -12.47 16.41 -15.71
N SER A 162 -13.25 15.44 -15.32
CA SER A 162 -13.60 15.16 -13.91
C SER A 162 -13.85 13.66 -13.69
N VAL A 163 -14.06 13.28 -12.45
CA VAL A 163 -14.43 11.91 -12.05
C VAL A 163 -15.82 11.54 -12.59
N GLU A 164 -16.75 12.50 -12.58
CA GLU A 164 -18.12 12.31 -13.09
C GLU A 164 -18.15 12.16 -14.61
N ASP A 165 -17.16 12.72 -15.28
CA ASP A 165 -16.97 12.67 -16.75
C ASP A 165 -16.09 11.47 -17.18
N ALA A 166 -15.80 10.52 -16.29
CA ALA A 166 -15.02 9.34 -16.62
C ALA A 166 -15.59 8.58 -17.83
N TRP A 167 -14.73 7.95 -18.61
CA TRP A 167 -15.18 7.05 -19.68
C TRP A 167 -16.13 6.00 -19.14
N THR A 168 -17.19 5.69 -19.87
CA THR A 168 -17.94 4.45 -19.61
C THR A 168 -17.09 3.24 -19.97
N ALA A 169 -17.42 2.06 -19.45
CA ALA A 169 -16.71 0.83 -19.80
C ALA A 169 -16.78 0.54 -21.31
N ASP A 170 -17.91 0.84 -21.96
CA ASP A 170 -18.07 0.68 -23.42
C ASP A 170 -17.19 1.67 -24.19
N GLU A 171 -17.13 2.95 -23.76
CA GLU A 171 -16.25 3.96 -24.34
C GLU A 171 -14.78 3.58 -24.17
N PHE A 172 -14.40 3.07 -23.01
CA PHE A 172 -13.03 2.61 -22.75
C PHE A 172 -12.67 1.41 -23.66
N ASP A 173 -13.59 0.48 -23.82
CA ASP A 173 -13.43 -0.68 -24.72
C ASP A 173 -13.26 -0.25 -26.19
N ASP A 174 -14.02 0.73 -26.65
CA ASP A 174 -13.87 1.32 -27.98
C ASP A 174 -12.50 2.00 -28.15
N ILE A 175 -12.03 2.72 -27.15
CA ILE A 175 -10.71 3.35 -27.13
C ILE A 175 -9.61 2.29 -27.21
N LEU A 176 -9.69 1.23 -26.43
CA LEU A 176 -8.73 0.11 -26.48
C LEU A 176 -8.71 -0.55 -27.87
N THR A 177 -9.88 -0.73 -28.50
CA THR A 177 -10.01 -1.27 -29.87
C THR A 177 -9.24 -0.39 -30.88
N LYS A 178 -9.41 0.92 -30.79
CA LYS A 178 -8.73 1.86 -31.69
C LYS A 178 -7.23 1.94 -31.42
N LEU A 179 -6.82 1.91 -30.15
CA LEU A 179 -5.42 1.89 -29.75
C LEU A 179 -4.70 0.62 -30.22
N ALA A 180 -5.37 -0.52 -30.13
CA ALA A 180 -4.84 -1.80 -30.63
C ALA A 180 -4.59 -1.82 -32.15
N ALA A 181 -5.22 -0.93 -32.90
CA ALA A 181 -5.02 -0.79 -34.34
C ALA A 181 -3.84 0.10 -34.71
N LEU A 182 -3.24 0.83 -33.76
CA LEU A 182 -2.06 1.65 -34.00
C LEU A 182 -0.80 0.78 -34.12
N PRO A 183 0.01 0.93 -35.19
CA PRO A 183 1.19 0.07 -35.42
C PRO A 183 2.28 0.22 -34.32
N GLU A 184 2.35 1.36 -33.65
CA GLU A 184 3.29 1.62 -32.57
C GLU A 184 2.84 1.08 -31.21
N VAL A 185 1.57 0.74 -31.04
CA VAL A 185 1.01 0.18 -29.80
C VAL A 185 1.07 -1.34 -29.86
N THR A 186 1.90 -1.95 -29.03
CA THR A 186 1.97 -3.40 -28.92
C THR A 186 0.83 -3.95 -28.07
N TRP A 187 0.56 -3.26 -26.96
CA TRP A 187 -0.54 -3.58 -26.04
C TRP A 187 -1.26 -2.28 -25.66
N PRO A 188 -2.55 -2.12 -25.90
CA PRO A 188 -3.26 -0.92 -25.50
C PRO A 188 -3.33 -0.73 -23.99
N LEU A 189 -3.31 -1.80 -23.18
CA LEU A 189 -3.56 -1.76 -21.75
C LEU A 189 -2.54 -2.55 -20.93
N ASP A 190 -1.95 -1.91 -19.91
CA ASP A 190 -1.17 -2.56 -18.87
C ASP A 190 -1.98 -2.59 -17.57
N LEU A 191 -2.31 -3.78 -17.08
CA LEU A 191 -2.96 -4.02 -15.80
C LEU A 191 -1.94 -4.35 -14.70
N MET A 192 -0.66 -4.08 -14.91
CA MET A 192 0.44 -4.41 -14.01
C MET A 192 0.50 -5.91 -13.70
N TRP A 193 0.29 -6.76 -14.71
CA TRP A 193 0.33 -8.22 -14.54
C TRP A 193 1.68 -8.73 -14.03
N ALA A 194 2.76 -7.99 -14.25
CA ALA A 194 4.07 -8.28 -13.70
C ALA A 194 4.05 -8.39 -12.16
N TRP A 195 3.14 -7.66 -11.47
CA TRP A 195 2.93 -7.71 -10.02
C TRP A 195 2.14 -8.94 -9.53
N ASN A 196 2.00 -9.96 -10.39
CA ASN A 196 1.38 -11.23 -10.04
C ASN A 196 -0.08 -11.08 -9.55
N ILE A 197 -0.95 -10.50 -10.39
CA ILE A 197 -2.37 -10.23 -10.09
C ILE A 197 -3.07 -11.40 -9.35
N ALA A 198 -2.82 -12.65 -9.78
CA ALA A 198 -3.47 -13.81 -9.21
C ALA A 198 -2.91 -14.25 -7.84
N GLY A 199 -1.77 -13.73 -7.42
CA GLY A 199 -1.07 -14.18 -6.22
C GLY A 199 -0.60 -13.05 -5.28
N SER A 200 -1.03 -11.82 -5.54
CA SER A 200 -0.75 -10.65 -4.70
C SER A 200 -2.02 -9.89 -4.37
N GLU A 201 -1.93 -8.97 -3.43
CA GLU A 201 -3.00 -8.05 -3.06
C GLU A 201 -3.47 -7.17 -4.23
N TRP A 202 -2.62 -6.93 -5.24
CA TRP A 202 -2.95 -6.16 -6.43
C TRP A 202 -4.19 -6.69 -7.15
N GLY A 203 -4.40 -8.00 -7.17
CA GLY A 203 -5.60 -8.61 -7.75
C GLY A 203 -6.91 -8.16 -7.11
N THR A 204 -6.88 -7.82 -5.83
CA THR A 204 -8.02 -7.25 -5.11
C THR A 204 -7.97 -5.73 -5.16
N TYR A 205 -6.88 -5.13 -4.70
CA TYR A 205 -6.74 -3.68 -4.58
C TYR A 205 -6.90 -2.95 -5.92
N GLY A 206 -6.31 -3.46 -6.99
CA GLY A 206 -6.35 -2.81 -8.30
C GLY A 206 -7.68 -2.94 -9.07
N PHE A 207 -8.57 -3.86 -8.68
CA PHE A 207 -9.72 -4.22 -9.53
C PHE A 207 -11.04 -4.40 -8.79
N TYR A 208 -11.04 -4.50 -7.47
CA TYR A 208 -12.26 -4.68 -6.68
C TYR A 208 -13.29 -3.56 -6.91
N GLU A 209 -12.85 -2.33 -7.01
CA GLU A 209 -13.68 -1.16 -7.25
C GLU A 209 -14.41 -1.18 -8.60
N CYS A 210 -13.94 -1.97 -9.56
CA CYS A 210 -14.66 -2.19 -10.82
C CYS A 210 -15.97 -2.92 -10.57
N LEU A 211 -15.99 -3.89 -9.66
CA LEU A 211 -17.21 -4.59 -9.25
C LEU A 211 -18.17 -3.61 -8.59
N VAL A 212 -17.67 -2.78 -7.68
CA VAL A 212 -18.47 -1.73 -7.00
C VAL A 212 -19.01 -0.72 -8.01
N SER A 213 -18.19 -0.28 -8.96
CA SER A 213 -18.60 0.57 -10.08
C SER A 213 -19.64 -0.09 -10.97
N GLY A 214 -19.64 -1.41 -11.09
CA GLY A 214 -20.64 -2.19 -11.82
C GLY A 214 -21.94 -2.42 -11.04
N GLY A 215 -21.95 -2.13 -9.75
CA GLY A 215 -23.10 -2.34 -8.86
C GLY A 215 -23.08 -3.67 -8.11
N SER A 216 -21.90 -4.26 -7.93
CA SER A 216 -21.68 -5.50 -7.17
C SER A 216 -20.61 -5.31 -6.09
N ASP A 217 -20.24 -6.38 -5.40
CA ASP A 217 -19.19 -6.39 -4.37
C ASP A 217 -18.57 -7.80 -4.33
N ILE A 218 -17.48 -7.99 -3.59
CA ILE A 218 -16.91 -9.31 -3.29
C ILE A 218 -17.79 -10.09 -2.34
N ILE A 219 -18.38 -9.41 -1.34
CA ILE A 219 -19.27 -9.99 -0.34
C ILE A 219 -20.44 -9.06 -0.09
N ASN A 220 -21.56 -9.64 0.29
CA ASN A 220 -22.66 -8.89 0.92
C ASN A 220 -22.21 -8.54 2.36
N ARG A 221 -22.17 -7.25 2.68
CA ARG A 221 -21.64 -6.77 3.96
C ARG A 221 -22.59 -6.93 5.13
N ASP A 222 -23.87 -7.18 4.86
CA ASP A 222 -24.88 -7.46 5.91
C ASP A 222 -24.87 -8.93 6.31
N THR A 223 -24.66 -9.82 5.35
CA THR A 223 -24.72 -11.28 5.56
C THR A 223 -23.36 -11.96 5.57
N TRP A 224 -22.30 -11.27 5.16
CA TRP A 224 -20.94 -11.78 5.02
C TRP A 224 -20.82 -12.98 4.07
N THR A 225 -21.66 -12.99 3.03
CA THR A 225 -21.68 -14.05 2.02
C THR A 225 -21.23 -13.54 0.66
N ALA A 226 -20.46 -14.34 -0.06
CA ALA A 226 -20.05 -14.05 -1.43
C ALA A 226 -21.08 -14.53 -2.47
N GLU A 227 -21.82 -15.59 -2.14
CA GLU A 227 -22.85 -16.14 -3.02
C GLU A 227 -23.98 -15.13 -3.26
N GLY A 228 -24.36 -14.97 -4.52
CA GLY A 228 -25.35 -13.98 -4.95
C GLY A 228 -24.81 -12.55 -5.06
N THR A 229 -23.58 -12.32 -4.61
CA THR A 229 -22.89 -11.02 -4.69
C THR A 229 -21.74 -11.09 -5.69
N LEU A 230 -20.67 -11.84 -5.39
CA LEU A 230 -19.53 -11.96 -6.29
C LEU A 230 -19.89 -12.65 -7.62
N ASN A 231 -20.78 -13.64 -7.58
CA ASN A 231 -21.28 -14.36 -8.78
C ASN A 231 -22.56 -13.75 -9.35
N SER A 232 -22.84 -12.48 -9.07
CA SER A 232 -24.01 -11.76 -9.62
C SER A 232 -23.88 -11.50 -11.12
N PRO A 233 -25.00 -11.25 -11.84
CA PRO A 233 -24.97 -10.80 -13.22
C PRO A 233 -24.16 -9.53 -13.44
N GLU A 234 -24.16 -8.60 -12.48
CA GLU A 234 -23.41 -7.36 -12.49
C GLU A 234 -21.90 -7.64 -12.46
N SER A 235 -21.45 -8.52 -11.57
CA SER A 235 -20.06 -8.97 -11.53
C SER A 235 -19.65 -9.65 -12.84
N ALA A 236 -20.50 -10.55 -13.36
CA ALA A 236 -20.24 -11.24 -14.61
C ALA A 236 -20.10 -10.25 -15.78
N LYS A 237 -20.93 -9.19 -15.81
CA LYS A 237 -20.83 -8.13 -16.81
C LYS A 237 -19.49 -7.40 -16.73
N VAL A 238 -19.06 -6.98 -15.53
CA VAL A 238 -17.77 -6.31 -15.33
C VAL A 238 -16.62 -7.21 -15.78
N LEU A 239 -16.60 -8.45 -15.30
CA LEU A 239 -15.54 -9.41 -15.61
C LEU A 239 -15.48 -9.77 -17.11
N SER A 240 -16.60 -9.66 -17.85
CA SER A 240 -16.63 -9.89 -19.29
C SER A 240 -15.77 -8.90 -20.07
N TYR A 241 -15.62 -7.66 -19.61
CA TYR A 241 -14.68 -6.71 -20.23
C TYR A 241 -13.24 -7.18 -20.07
N PHE A 242 -12.83 -7.55 -18.87
CA PHE A 242 -11.47 -8.05 -18.62
C PHE A 242 -11.18 -9.33 -19.40
N GLN A 243 -12.15 -10.24 -19.48
CA GLN A 243 -12.06 -11.44 -20.31
C GLN A 243 -11.87 -11.08 -21.78
N LYS A 244 -12.65 -10.15 -22.32
CA LYS A 244 -12.53 -9.67 -23.70
C LYS A 244 -11.16 -9.07 -23.96
N TRP A 245 -10.67 -8.18 -23.09
CA TRP A 245 -9.35 -7.55 -23.23
C TRP A 245 -8.23 -8.59 -23.22
N GLY A 246 -8.32 -9.58 -22.34
CA GLY A 246 -7.36 -10.69 -22.29
C GLY A 246 -7.40 -11.58 -23.52
N THR A 247 -8.58 -11.99 -23.99
CA THR A 247 -8.73 -12.86 -25.17
C THR A 247 -8.32 -12.17 -26.48
N ASN A 248 -8.46 -10.85 -26.55
CA ASN A 248 -7.99 -10.06 -27.70
C ASN A 248 -6.47 -9.81 -27.66
N GLY A 249 -5.76 -10.22 -26.60
CA GLY A 249 -4.32 -9.97 -26.45
C GLY A 249 -3.98 -8.49 -26.18
N TRP A 250 -4.92 -7.71 -25.66
CA TRP A 250 -4.74 -6.28 -25.42
C TRP A 250 -3.98 -5.98 -24.13
N ILE A 251 -3.92 -6.95 -23.22
CA ILE A 251 -3.27 -6.77 -21.91
C ILE A 251 -1.79 -7.13 -22.01
N VAL A 252 -0.94 -6.30 -21.44
CA VAL A 252 0.49 -6.56 -21.29
C VAL A 252 0.71 -7.90 -20.58
N PRO A 253 1.39 -8.88 -21.21
CA PRO A 253 1.64 -10.16 -20.57
C PRO A 253 2.72 -10.04 -19.48
N LYS A 254 2.66 -10.90 -18.47
CA LYS A 254 3.65 -10.93 -17.38
C LYS A 254 5.10 -10.99 -17.87
N SER A 255 5.35 -11.68 -18.99
CA SER A 255 6.67 -11.84 -19.58
C SER A 255 7.26 -10.56 -20.18
N ALA A 256 6.45 -9.53 -20.43
CA ALA A 256 6.92 -8.23 -20.93
C ALA A 256 7.58 -7.38 -19.83
N GLY A 257 7.38 -7.76 -18.56
CA GLY A 257 7.88 -7.00 -17.42
C GLY A 257 7.03 -5.78 -17.09
N GLU A 258 7.64 -4.87 -16.37
CA GLU A 258 7.01 -3.62 -15.92
C GLU A 258 7.34 -2.45 -16.85
N ASN A 259 6.65 -1.33 -16.64
CA ASN A 259 7.01 -0.03 -17.19
C ASN A 259 6.84 0.10 -18.72
N THR A 260 6.02 -0.73 -19.33
CA THR A 260 5.80 -0.74 -20.78
C THR A 260 5.21 0.56 -21.32
N LEU A 261 4.51 1.34 -20.48
CA LEU A 261 3.99 2.66 -20.81
C LEU A 261 5.10 3.71 -20.99
N TYR A 262 6.07 3.74 -20.08
CA TYR A 262 7.07 4.82 -19.99
C TYR A 262 8.52 4.39 -20.21
N ASN A 263 8.76 3.13 -20.62
CA ASN A 263 10.06 2.72 -21.10
C ASN A 263 10.38 3.35 -22.48
N ASP A 264 11.61 3.22 -22.95
CA ASP A 264 12.05 3.83 -24.22
C ASP A 264 11.23 3.42 -25.44
N LYS A 265 10.60 2.24 -25.40
CA LYS A 265 9.83 1.68 -26.50
C LYS A 265 8.39 2.19 -26.58
N ARG A 266 7.85 2.72 -25.46
CA ARG A 266 6.45 3.22 -25.38
C ARG A 266 5.41 2.23 -25.94
N GLN A 267 5.54 0.95 -25.61
CA GLN A 267 4.76 -0.12 -26.23
C GLN A 267 3.29 -0.15 -25.80
N THR A 268 2.95 0.52 -24.69
CA THR A 268 1.61 0.56 -24.11
C THR A 268 1.03 1.96 -24.17
N ALA A 269 -0.27 2.03 -24.42
CA ALA A 269 -0.98 3.31 -24.47
C ALA A 269 -1.55 3.74 -23.12
N ILE A 270 -2.05 2.80 -22.32
CA ILE A 270 -2.71 3.05 -21.04
C ILE A 270 -2.16 2.06 -20.01
N ALA A 271 -1.73 2.57 -18.84
CA ALA A 271 -1.40 1.77 -17.68
C ALA A 271 -2.39 2.04 -16.54
N TRP A 272 -2.96 0.96 -16.01
CA TRP A 272 -3.80 0.95 -14.83
C TRP A 272 -2.91 0.81 -13.61
N ASN A 273 -2.62 1.91 -12.90
CA ASN A 273 -1.58 1.91 -11.87
C ASN A 273 -1.90 2.92 -10.76
N GLY A 274 -1.16 2.85 -9.67
CA GLY A 274 -1.36 3.71 -8.52
C GLY A 274 -0.67 5.07 -8.61
N ASN A 275 -1.14 6.03 -7.81
CA ASN A 275 -0.64 7.39 -7.76
C ASN A 275 0.86 7.49 -7.37
N TRP A 276 1.40 6.48 -6.69
CA TRP A 276 2.84 6.39 -6.37
C TRP A 276 3.74 6.36 -7.60
N ASN A 277 3.21 5.99 -8.77
CA ASN A 277 3.97 5.92 -10.02
C ASN A 277 3.96 7.22 -10.82
N TYR A 278 3.18 8.25 -10.39
CA TYR A 278 3.01 9.49 -11.14
C TYR A 278 4.33 10.21 -11.43
N SER A 279 5.16 10.38 -10.41
CA SER A 279 6.45 11.09 -10.56
C SER A 279 7.37 10.39 -11.56
N THR A 280 7.40 9.06 -11.57
CA THR A 280 8.21 8.25 -12.50
C THR A 280 7.68 8.38 -13.93
N CYS A 281 6.37 8.25 -14.13
CA CYS A 281 5.75 8.44 -15.43
C CYS A 281 6.01 9.86 -15.96
N ARG A 282 5.84 10.87 -15.11
CA ARG A 282 6.03 12.27 -15.45
C ARG A 282 7.50 12.60 -15.78
N ALA A 283 8.45 12.05 -15.04
CA ALA A 283 9.88 12.23 -15.32
C ALA A 283 10.29 11.64 -16.68
N SER A 284 9.68 10.50 -17.05
CA SER A 284 9.99 9.83 -18.32
C SER A 284 9.25 10.40 -19.52
N MET A 285 7.97 10.79 -19.35
CA MET A 285 7.07 11.14 -20.46
C MET A 285 6.79 12.63 -20.56
N GLY A 286 7.14 13.43 -19.54
CA GLY A 286 6.83 14.85 -19.52
C GLY A 286 5.32 15.11 -19.63
N ASP A 287 4.92 16.03 -20.51
CA ASP A 287 3.51 16.38 -20.74
C ASP A 287 2.74 15.35 -21.59
N ASP A 288 3.42 14.31 -22.09
CA ASP A 288 2.77 13.26 -22.87
C ASP A 288 2.08 12.21 -21.99
N VAL A 289 2.30 12.22 -20.67
CA VAL A 289 1.50 11.41 -19.74
C VAL A 289 0.41 12.24 -19.10
N ILE A 290 -0.83 11.74 -19.15
CA ILE A 290 -1.96 12.29 -18.41
C ILE A 290 -2.56 11.23 -17.49
N ALA A 291 -3.03 11.67 -16.33
CA ALA A 291 -3.72 10.80 -15.36
C ALA A 291 -5.23 11.00 -15.50
N LEU A 292 -5.96 9.92 -15.70
CA LEU A 292 -7.41 9.91 -15.90
C LEU A 292 -8.11 9.02 -14.89
N PRO A 293 -9.42 9.26 -14.60
CA PRO A 293 -10.21 8.38 -13.76
C PRO A 293 -10.33 6.96 -14.33
N LEU A 294 -10.53 5.97 -13.47
CA LEU A 294 -10.91 4.62 -13.88
C LEU A 294 -12.26 4.63 -14.62
N PRO A 295 -12.55 3.65 -15.49
CA PRO A 295 -13.81 3.59 -16.22
C PRO A 295 -15.01 3.40 -15.29
N ASN A 296 -16.14 3.97 -15.70
CA ASN A 296 -17.44 3.77 -15.06
C ASN A 296 -18.11 2.52 -15.64
N PHE A 297 -18.29 1.49 -14.81
CA PHE A 297 -18.96 0.23 -15.20
C PHE A 297 -20.49 0.25 -15.01
N GLY A 298 -21.08 1.41 -14.70
CA GLY A 298 -22.54 1.61 -14.70
C GLY A 298 -23.11 2.31 -13.48
N LYS A 299 -22.38 2.38 -12.35
CA LYS A 299 -22.81 3.04 -11.11
C LYS A 299 -21.88 4.17 -10.66
N GLY A 300 -21.24 4.81 -11.63
CA GLY A 300 -20.21 5.80 -11.40
C GLY A 300 -18.83 5.17 -11.26
N THR A 301 -17.81 5.98 -11.57
CA THR A 301 -16.43 5.54 -11.39
C THR A 301 -16.13 5.34 -9.91
N ARG A 302 -15.26 4.38 -9.63
CA ARG A 302 -14.74 4.08 -8.29
C ARG A 302 -13.25 3.84 -8.39
N THR A 303 -12.54 4.22 -7.35
CA THR A 303 -11.12 3.91 -7.19
C THR A 303 -10.86 3.45 -5.75
N PRO A 304 -9.92 2.55 -5.52
CA PRO A 304 -9.58 2.17 -4.15
C PRO A 304 -8.94 3.34 -3.42
N ASN A 305 -9.18 3.42 -2.13
CA ASN A 305 -8.37 4.20 -1.22
C ASN A 305 -7.69 3.23 -0.24
N ALA A 306 -6.39 3.03 -0.40
CA ALA A 306 -5.58 2.35 0.61
C ALA A 306 -4.71 3.40 1.30
N THR A 307 -4.67 3.34 2.61
CA THR A 307 -3.84 4.23 3.39
C THR A 307 -2.66 3.47 4.01
N TRP A 308 -1.49 4.09 3.96
CA TRP A 308 -0.36 3.68 4.80
C TRP A 308 -0.46 4.40 6.14
N ILE A 309 -0.36 3.64 7.21
CA ILE A 309 -0.64 4.08 8.57
C ILE A 309 0.53 3.81 9.50
N TRP A 310 0.74 4.68 10.48
CA TRP A 310 1.66 4.47 11.58
C TRP A 310 0.96 3.79 12.74
N GLY A 311 1.32 2.53 13.00
CA GLY A 311 0.90 1.80 14.19
C GLY A 311 1.99 1.79 15.25
N ILE A 312 1.59 1.75 16.51
CA ILE A 312 2.48 1.75 17.66
C ILE A 312 2.53 0.39 18.29
N SER A 313 3.74 -0.15 18.44
CA SER A 313 3.95 -1.44 19.06
C SER A 313 3.37 -1.49 20.47
N ALA A 314 2.59 -2.52 20.78
CA ALA A 314 2.05 -2.75 22.12
C ALA A 314 3.16 -3.03 23.17
N THR A 315 4.37 -3.34 22.72
CA THR A 315 5.52 -3.62 23.61
C THR A 315 6.49 -2.45 23.74
N THR A 316 6.23 -1.31 23.08
CA THR A 316 7.07 -0.12 23.22
C THR A 316 7.10 0.38 24.66
N LYS A 317 8.28 0.77 25.12
CA LYS A 317 8.47 1.47 26.40
C LYS A 317 8.55 2.99 26.23
N ASN A 318 8.37 3.45 25.00
CA ASN A 318 8.54 4.85 24.59
C ASN A 318 7.20 5.49 24.19
N ALA A 319 6.03 4.92 24.56
CA ALA A 319 4.73 5.37 24.07
C ALA A 319 4.55 6.90 24.16
N GLU A 320 4.80 7.51 25.33
CA GLU A 320 4.69 8.97 25.51
C GLU A 320 5.65 9.79 24.64
N LYS A 321 6.81 9.22 24.27
CA LYS A 321 7.78 9.88 23.38
C LYS A 321 7.35 9.76 21.92
N VAL A 322 6.80 8.60 21.54
CA VAL A 322 6.33 8.31 20.20
C VAL A 322 5.25 9.30 19.76
N PHE A 323 4.34 9.65 20.64
CA PHE A 323 3.25 10.59 20.32
C PHE A 323 3.67 12.06 20.28
N LYS A 324 4.95 12.37 20.43
CA LYS A 324 5.51 13.71 20.19
C LYS A 324 6.08 13.87 18.78
N ILE A 325 6.14 12.79 18.02
CA ILE A 325 6.59 12.76 16.61
C ILE A 325 5.49 13.26 15.69
#